data_6250426a9c7fd9a25bdca8f50c244c57
#
_entry.id   6250426a9c7fd9a25bdca8f50c244c57
#
_cell.length_a   1.000
_cell.length_b   1.000
_cell.length_c   1.000
_cell.angle_alpha   90.00
_cell.angle_beta   90.00
_cell.angle_gamma   90.00
#
_symmetry.space_group_name_H-M   'P 1'
#
loop_
_entity.id
_entity.type
_entity.pdbx_description
1 polymer ?
#
loop_
_entity_poly.entity_id
_entity_poly.type
_entity_poly.pdbx_seq_one_letter_code
_entity_poly.pdbx_strand_id
1 'polypeptide(L)'
;MIANYRLLLLTLLMYFHQLSAQHPKEVIETFFEAFHKKDTTSLKDFFTIDAGLVSVQNSLSGVRTKEESVEDFIQALGVIPDHLSFEERLLSFNVVDASGMTLVFTPYEFYVDGRFSHCGTNVFTLVEKESKWKILALYDTRNKSCEFSNQIN
;
A
#
# COMPACT_ATOMS: atom_id res chain seq x y z
N MET A 1 7.74 48.96 -26.67
CA MET A 1 8.38 47.64 -26.50
C MET A 1 8.37 47.11 -25.06
N ILE A 2 7.74 47.76 -24.08
CA ILE A 2 7.73 47.38 -22.66
C ILE A 2 6.45 46.58 -22.28
N ALA A 3 5.38 46.65 -23.07
CA ALA A 3 4.09 46.01 -22.75
C ALA A 3 4.09 44.46 -22.89
N ASN A 4 4.93 43.89 -23.73
CA ASN A 4 4.92 42.46 -24.02
C ASN A 4 5.58 41.58 -22.96
N TYR A 5 6.50 42.13 -22.16
CA TYR A 5 7.16 41.38 -21.07
C TYR A 5 6.28 41.16 -19.85
N ARG A 6 5.32 42.03 -19.60
CA ARG A 6 4.37 41.87 -18.48
C ARG A 6 3.36 40.75 -18.73
N LEU A 7 2.99 40.55 -20.01
CA LEU A 7 2.08 39.48 -20.38
C LEU A 7 2.78 38.09 -20.34
N LEU A 8 4.05 38.04 -20.73
CA LEU A 8 4.86 36.79 -20.66
C LEU A 8 5.17 36.36 -19.23
N LEU A 9 5.38 37.29 -18.31
CA LEU A 9 5.60 37.01 -16.89
C LEU A 9 4.31 36.49 -16.19
N LEU A 10 3.15 36.97 -16.60
CA LEU A 10 1.86 36.50 -16.07
C LEU A 10 1.51 35.08 -16.54
N THR A 11 1.87 34.69 -17.75
CA THR A 11 1.65 33.32 -18.25
C THR A 11 2.63 32.31 -17.65
N LEU A 12 3.83 32.72 -17.26
CA LEU A 12 4.82 31.85 -16.61
C LEU A 12 4.44 31.54 -15.15
N LEU A 13 3.70 32.43 -14.48
CA LEU A 13 3.22 32.20 -13.10
C LEU A 13 2.02 31.24 -13.01
N MET A 14 1.33 30.94 -14.11
CA MET A 14 0.21 29.98 -14.11
C MET A 14 0.62 28.52 -14.31
N TYR A 15 1.90 28.24 -14.57
CA TYR A 15 2.45 26.88 -14.56
C TYR A 15 2.93 26.45 -13.18
N PHE A 16 2.43 27.04 -12.09
CA PHE A 16 2.57 26.45 -10.77
C PHE A 16 1.69 25.19 -10.71
N HIS A 17 2.37 24.09 -10.86
CA HIS A 17 1.92 22.73 -10.74
C HIS A 17 0.89 22.62 -9.62
N GLN A 18 -0.32 22.22 -9.94
CA GLN A 18 -1.17 21.53 -8.99
C GLN A 18 -0.40 20.25 -8.64
N LEU A 19 0.42 20.28 -7.57
CA LEU A 19 0.78 19.06 -6.86
C LEU A 19 -0.56 18.52 -6.33
N SER A 20 -1.21 17.69 -7.13
CA SER A 20 -2.33 16.91 -6.64
C SER A 20 -1.78 16.06 -5.51
N ALA A 21 -2.27 16.28 -4.30
CA ALA A 21 -1.96 15.40 -3.20
C ALA A 21 -2.33 13.98 -3.64
N GLN A 22 -1.35 13.08 -3.62
CA GLN A 22 -1.55 11.69 -4.04
C GLN A 22 -2.67 11.09 -3.17
N HIS A 23 -3.66 10.44 -3.79
CA HIS A 23 -4.76 9.84 -3.06
C HIS A 23 -4.30 8.57 -2.32
N PRO A 24 -4.73 8.29 -1.08
CA PRO A 24 -4.35 7.08 -0.32
C PRO A 24 -4.44 5.78 -1.11
N LYS A 25 -5.48 5.62 -1.93
CA LYS A 25 -5.64 4.47 -2.83
C LYS A 25 -4.46 4.33 -3.81
N GLU A 26 -4.05 5.41 -4.46
CA GLU A 26 -2.94 5.42 -5.45
C GLU A 26 -1.61 5.01 -4.81
N VAL A 27 -1.39 5.40 -3.54
CA VAL A 27 -0.20 4.99 -2.79
C VAL A 27 -0.16 3.49 -2.63
N ILE A 28 -1.29 2.87 -2.26
CA ILE A 28 -1.39 1.42 -2.08
C ILE A 28 -1.25 0.69 -3.43
N GLU A 29 -1.87 1.18 -4.49
CA GLU A 29 -1.71 0.60 -5.83
C GLU A 29 -0.24 0.61 -6.26
N THR A 30 0.47 1.74 -6.08
CA THR A 30 1.89 1.86 -6.39
C THR A 30 2.76 0.98 -5.49
N PHE A 31 2.40 0.83 -4.21
CA PHE A 31 3.06 -0.10 -3.29
C PHE A 31 2.96 -1.55 -3.82
N PHE A 32 1.78 -1.99 -4.26
CA PHE A 32 1.60 -3.34 -4.79
C PHE A 32 2.28 -3.54 -6.14
N GLU A 33 2.38 -2.52 -6.97
CA GLU A 33 3.22 -2.59 -8.19
C GLU A 33 4.69 -2.88 -7.87
N ALA A 34 5.25 -2.19 -6.87
CA ALA A 34 6.62 -2.43 -6.41
C ALA A 34 6.77 -3.82 -5.75
N PHE A 35 5.77 -4.22 -4.96
CA PHE A 35 5.72 -5.53 -4.30
C PHE A 35 5.75 -6.70 -5.30
N HIS A 36 4.90 -6.65 -6.32
CA HIS A 36 4.87 -7.69 -7.37
C HIS A 36 6.15 -7.74 -8.21
N LYS A 37 6.82 -6.59 -8.39
CA LYS A 37 8.12 -6.51 -9.07
C LYS A 37 9.31 -6.91 -8.16
N LYS A 38 9.07 -7.18 -6.88
CA LYS A 38 10.10 -7.42 -5.86
C LYS A 38 11.10 -6.25 -5.77
N ASP A 39 10.62 -5.02 -6.02
CA ASP A 39 11.44 -3.81 -5.95
C ASP A 39 11.62 -3.39 -4.48
N THR A 40 12.58 -4.03 -3.83
CA THR A 40 12.90 -3.82 -2.42
C THR A 40 13.35 -2.39 -2.10
N THR A 41 13.95 -1.71 -3.08
CA THR A 41 14.40 -0.32 -2.92
C THR A 41 13.22 0.63 -2.83
N SER A 42 12.31 0.58 -3.81
CA SER A 42 11.11 1.42 -3.82
C SER A 42 10.17 1.10 -2.67
N LEU A 43 10.02 -0.18 -2.30
CA LEU A 43 9.14 -0.59 -1.20
C LEU A 43 9.51 0.02 0.14
N LYS A 44 10.80 0.13 0.44
CA LYS A 44 11.28 0.72 1.70
C LYS A 44 10.80 2.17 1.87
N ASP A 45 10.69 2.91 0.78
CA ASP A 45 10.29 4.31 0.79
C ASP A 45 8.81 4.53 1.12
N PHE A 46 7.96 3.51 1.04
CA PHE A 46 6.56 3.63 1.42
C PHE A 46 6.34 3.68 2.94
N PHE A 47 7.25 3.16 3.73
CA PHE A 47 7.09 3.02 5.17
C PHE A 47 7.62 4.21 5.96
N THR A 48 7.04 4.44 7.14
CA THR A 48 7.70 5.26 8.17
C THR A 48 8.84 4.46 8.81
N ILE A 49 9.76 5.14 9.48
CA ILE A 49 10.91 4.47 10.14
C ILE A 49 10.47 3.48 11.22
N ASP A 50 9.34 3.76 11.87
CA ASP A 50 8.79 2.95 12.98
C ASP A 50 7.56 2.14 12.54
N ALA A 51 7.45 1.83 11.24
CA ALA A 51 6.30 1.10 10.74
C ALA A 51 6.24 -0.32 11.28
N GLY A 52 5.02 -0.74 11.70
CA GLY A 52 4.74 -2.09 12.18
C GLY A 52 4.01 -2.94 11.14
N LEU A 53 4.43 -4.18 10.97
CA LEU A 53 3.74 -5.17 10.15
C LEU A 53 3.26 -6.33 11.03
N VAL A 54 1.98 -6.70 10.91
CA VAL A 54 1.39 -7.77 11.71
C VAL A 54 0.51 -8.65 10.83
N SER A 55 0.84 -9.92 10.73
CA SER A 55 -0.01 -10.93 10.08
C SER A 55 -0.86 -11.66 11.11
N VAL A 56 -2.15 -11.78 10.83
CA VAL A 56 -3.13 -12.48 11.65
C VAL A 56 -3.63 -13.71 10.91
N GLN A 57 -3.36 -14.90 11.43
CA GLN A 57 -3.80 -16.16 10.85
C GLN A 57 -4.82 -16.82 11.74
N ASN A 58 -6.01 -17.09 11.19
CA ASN A 58 -7.02 -17.89 11.86
C ASN A 58 -6.86 -19.38 11.50
N SER A 59 -6.83 -20.24 12.51
CA SER A 59 -6.69 -21.68 12.36
C SER A 59 -7.60 -22.44 13.32
N LEU A 60 -7.77 -23.73 13.11
CA LEU A 60 -8.56 -24.58 14.01
C LEU A 60 -8.04 -24.60 15.46
N SER A 61 -6.77 -24.29 15.66
CA SER A 61 -6.14 -24.16 17.00
C SER A 61 -6.23 -22.76 17.60
N GLY A 62 -6.92 -21.82 16.95
CA GLY A 62 -7.09 -20.43 17.36
C GLY A 62 -6.38 -19.41 16.50
N VAL A 63 -6.43 -18.14 16.92
CA VAL A 63 -5.80 -17.02 16.23
C VAL A 63 -4.30 -16.98 16.57
N ARG A 64 -3.47 -16.83 15.55
CA ARG A 64 -2.02 -16.60 15.69
C ARG A 64 -1.68 -15.24 15.07
N THR A 65 -0.80 -14.51 15.71
CA THR A 65 -0.23 -13.28 15.19
C THR A 65 1.27 -13.44 14.97
N LYS A 66 1.78 -12.83 13.90
CA LYS A 66 3.21 -12.70 13.62
C LYS A 66 3.52 -11.23 13.39
N GLU A 67 4.35 -10.66 14.25
CA GLU A 67 4.92 -9.34 14.02
C GLU A 67 6.19 -9.48 13.19
N GLU A 68 6.45 -8.52 12.30
CA GLU A 68 7.60 -8.50 11.43
C GLU A 68 8.09 -7.05 11.25
N SER A 69 9.38 -6.86 11.21
CA SER A 69 9.95 -5.55 10.87
C SER A 69 9.85 -5.29 9.37
N VAL A 70 9.84 -4.01 8.97
CA VAL A 70 9.94 -3.64 7.54
C VAL A 70 11.21 -4.22 6.91
N GLU A 71 12.32 -4.22 7.64
CA GLU A 71 13.59 -4.75 7.16
C GLU A 71 13.49 -6.26 6.87
N ASP A 72 12.91 -7.05 7.80
CA ASP A 72 12.73 -8.49 7.60
C ASP A 72 11.79 -8.79 6.41
N PHE A 73 10.70 -8.03 6.28
CA PHE A 73 9.79 -8.11 5.15
C PHE A 73 10.50 -7.86 3.81
N ILE A 74 11.27 -6.77 3.73
CA ILE A 74 12.03 -6.41 2.52
C ILE A 74 13.08 -7.47 2.20
N GLN A 75 13.79 -7.97 3.22
CA GLN A 75 14.78 -9.03 3.04
C GLN A 75 14.13 -10.32 2.56
N ALA A 76 13.01 -10.73 3.16
CA ALA A 76 12.28 -11.92 2.76
C ALA A 76 11.80 -11.83 1.30
N LEU A 77 11.33 -10.65 0.87
CA LEU A 77 10.93 -10.40 -0.51
C LEU A 77 12.12 -10.50 -1.48
N GLY A 78 13.27 -9.92 -1.10
CA GLY A 78 14.47 -9.86 -1.95
C GLY A 78 15.13 -11.22 -2.21
N VAL A 79 14.85 -12.24 -1.39
CA VAL A 79 15.38 -13.60 -1.58
C VAL A 79 14.42 -14.52 -2.36
N ILE A 80 13.23 -14.05 -2.74
CA ILE A 80 12.30 -14.83 -3.57
C ILE A 80 12.91 -15.00 -4.97
N PRO A 81 13.09 -16.24 -5.45
CA PRO A 81 13.70 -16.49 -6.77
C PRO A 81 12.94 -15.78 -7.90
N ASP A 82 13.65 -15.31 -8.93
CA ASP A 82 13.07 -14.57 -10.04
C ASP A 82 12.03 -15.36 -10.84
N HIS A 83 12.22 -16.67 -10.95
CA HIS A 83 11.31 -17.55 -11.67
C HIS A 83 10.00 -17.81 -10.94
N LEU A 84 9.91 -17.52 -9.62
CA LEU A 84 8.69 -17.67 -8.85
C LEU A 84 7.89 -16.37 -8.96
N SER A 85 6.68 -16.46 -9.54
CA SER A 85 5.75 -15.35 -9.60
C SER A 85 4.74 -15.39 -8.45
N PHE A 86 4.36 -14.24 -7.95
CA PHE A 86 3.23 -14.11 -7.05
C PHE A 86 2.44 -12.85 -7.38
N GLU A 87 1.17 -12.87 -7.04
CA GLU A 87 0.25 -11.76 -7.28
C GLU A 87 -0.74 -11.66 -6.11
N GLU A 88 -0.88 -10.48 -5.56
CA GLU A 88 -1.93 -10.13 -4.63
C GLU A 88 -2.96 -9.25 -5.35
N ARG A 89 -4.12 -9.83 -5.62
CA ARG A 89 -5.24 -9.15 -6.29
C ARG A 89 -6.09 -8.45 -5.28
N LEU A 90 -6.06 -7.13 -5.30
CA LEU A 90 -6.91 -6.30 -4.45
C LEU A 90 -8.33 -6.28 -5.04
N LEU A 91 -9.32 -6.60 -4.23
CA LEU A 91 -10.71 -6.73 -4.68
C LEU A 91 -11.49 -5.41 -4.55
N SER A 92 -11.17 -4.62 -3.53
CA SER A 92 -11.79 -3.31 -3.28
C SER A 92 -10.92 -2.44 -2.37
N PHE A 93 -11.30 -1.16 -2.27
CA PHE A 93 -10.69 -0.19 -1.36
C PHE A 93 -11.80 0.46 -0.54
N ASN A 94 -11.71 0.35 0.79
CA ASN A 94 -12.53 1.13 1.71
C ASN A 94 -11.61 2.07 2.49
N VAL A 95 -11.78 3.37 2.28
CA VAL A 95 -10.94 4.42 2.85
C VAL A 95 -11.68 5.11 3.98
N VAL A 96 -11.08 5.17 5.15
CA VAL A 96 -11.64 5.81 6.36
C VAL A 96 -10.66 6.84 6.89
N ASP A 97 -11.02 8.11 6.81
CA ASP A 97 -10.23 9.20 7.38
C ASP A 97 -10.47 9.32 8.88
N ALA A 98 -9.38 9.42 9.63
CA ALA A 98 -9.37 9.48 11.08
C ALA A 98 -8.42 10.59 11.60
N SER A 99 -8.74 11.84 11.30
CA SER A 99 -8.08 13.05 11.81
C SER A 99 -6.55 12.94 12.03
N GLY A 100 -5.78 12.97 10.93
CA GLY A 100 -4.31 12.86 10.95
C GLY A 100 -3.75 11.50 10.53
N MET A 101 -4.62 10.51 10.34
CA MET A 101 -4.28 9.25 9.69
C MET A 101 -5.45 8.78 8.81
N THR A 102 -5.16 7.91 7.84
CA THR A 102 -6.16 7.29 6.99
C THR A 102 -6.02 5.77 7.06
N LEU A 103 -7.12 5.09 7.30
CA LEU A 103 -7.19 3.63 7.25
C LEU A 103 -7.68 3.21 5.86
N VAL A 104 -7.04 2.21 5.27
CA VAL A 104 -7.48 1.65 4.00
C VAL A 104 -7.57 0.13 4.12
N PHE A 105 -8.79 -0.38 3.96
CA PHE A 105 -9.06 -1.81 3.96
C PHE A 105 -9.08 -2.32 2.53
N THR A 106 -8.28 -3.34 2.24
CA THR A 106 -8.22 -3.97 0.92
C THR A 106 -8.36 -5.48 1.06
N PRO A 107 -9.57 -6.04 0.87
CA PRO A 107 -9.72 -7.49 0.70
C PRO A 107 -8.89 -7.95 -0.51
N TYR A 108 -8.26 -9.11 -0.39
CA TYR A 108 -7.35 -9.61 -1.42
C TYR A 108 -7.44 -11.13 -1.63
N GLU A 109 -7.00 -11.57 -2.80
CA GLU A 109 -6.66 -12.95 -3.12
C GLU A 109 -5.18 -13.06 -3.49
N PHE A 110 -4.48 -14.02 -2.91
CA PHE A 110 -3.05 -14.22 -3.17
C PHE A 110 -2.82 -15.47 -4.02
N TYR A 111 -2.06 -15.30 -5.07
CA TYR A 111 -1.70 -16.34 -6.03
C TYR A 111 -0.19 -16.55 -6.08
N VAL A 112 0.25 -17.80 -6.26
CA VAL A 112 1.65 -18.18 -6.51
C VAL A 112 1.68 -18.98 -7.79
N ASP A 113 2.49 -18.57 -8.77
CA ASP A 113 2.57 -19.19 -10.11
C ASP A 113 1.18 -19.41 -10.73
N GLY A 114 0.30 -18.41 -10.60
CA GLY A 114 -1.07 -18.43 -11.10
C GLY A 114 -2.04 -19.35 -10.34
N ARG A 115 -1.60 -19.99 -9.25
CA ARG A 115 -2.43 -20.83 -8.40
C ARG A 115 -2.85 -20.10 -7.14
N PHE A 116 -4.15 -20.16 -6.83
CA PHE A 116 -4.67 -19.61 -5.57
C PHE A 116 -3.95 -20.22 -4.36
N SER A 117 -3.50 -19.37 -3.45
CA SER A 117 -2.81 -19.74 -2.21
C SER A 117 -3.66 -19.48 -0.96
N HIS A 118 -4.11 -18.26 -0.81
CA HIS A 118 -4.90 -17.78 0.34
C HIS A 118 -5.58 -16.45 0.00
N CYS A 119 -6.39 -15.97 0.90
CA CYS A 119 -7.02 -14.66 0.82
C CYS A 119 -7.03 -13.99 2.20
N GLY A 120 -7.38 -12.74 2.21
CA GLY A 120 -7.47 -11.99 3.45
C GLY A 120 -7.89 -10.54 3.23
N THR A 121 -7.61 -9.73 4.23
CA THR A 121 -7.81 -8.29 4.16
C THR A 121 -6.58 -7.61 4.71
N ASN A 122 -6.02 -6.68 3.94
CA ASN A 122 -5.03 -5.74 4.45
C ASN A 122 -5.72 -4.55 5.09
N VAL A 123 -5.15 -4.06 6.16
CA VAL A 123 -5.51 -2.80 6.79
C VAL A 123 -4.26 -1.94 6.84
N PHE A 124 -4.18 -0.99 5.93
CA PHE A 124 -3.12 0.01 5.92
C PHE A 124 -3.50 1.16 6.83
N THR A 125 -2.59 1.56 7.71
CA THR A 125 -2.65 2.83 8.42
C THR A 125 -1.67 3.79 7.76
N LEU A 126 -2.20 4.82 7.10
CA LEU A 126 -1.41 5.82 6.39
C LEU A 126 -1.36 7.12 7.19
N VAL A 127 -0.22 7.78 7.15
CA VAL A 127 -0.01 9.14 7.68
C VAL A 127 0.64 10.01 6.62
N GLU A 128 0.28 11.28 6.58
CA GLU A 128 0.95 12.23 5.69
C GLU A 128 2.19 12.81 6.39
N LYS A 129 3.36 12.64 5.77
CA LYS A 129 4.63 13.25 6.20
C LYS A 129 5.26 13.98 5.03
N GLU A 130 5.57 15.25 5.20
CA GLU A 130 6.22 16.07 4.17
C GLU A 130 5.46 16.02 2.83
N SER A 131 4.13 16.14 2.88
CA SER A 131 3.21 16.05 1.74
C SER A 131 3.25 14.72 0.98
N LYS A 132 3.70 13.65 1.64
CA LYS A 132 3.69 12.28 1.11
C LYS A 132 3.01 11.32 2.08
N TRP A 133 2.16 10.46 1.56
CA TRP A 133 1.60 9.37 2.33
C TRP A 133 2.65 8.32 2.64
N LYS A 134 2.71 7.88 3.90
CA LYS A 134 3.58 6.82 4.39
C LYS A 134 2.77 5.79 5.15
N ILE A 135 3.15 4.52 5.04
CA ILE A 135 2.57 3.42 5.80
C ILE A 135 3.16 3.46 7.21
N LEU A 136 2.32 3.72 8.19
CA LEU A 136 2.66 3.66 9.62
C LEU A 136 2.48 2.24 10.17
N ALA A 137 1.46 1.52 9.69
CA ALA A 137 1.23 0.13 10.05
C ALA A 137 0.51 -0.61 8.90
N LEU A 138 0.80 -1.89 8.78
CA LEU A 138 0.12 -2.82 7.90
C LEU A 138 -0.27 -4.06 8.69
N TYR A 139 -1.55 -4.33 8.75
CA TYR A 139 -2.10 -5.59 9.27
C TYR A 139 -2.66 -6.39 8.13
N ASP A 140 -2.37 -7.68 8.07
CA ASP A 140 -2.99 -8.59 7.12
C ASP A 140 -3.64 -9.77 7.83
N THR A 141 -4.78 -10.21 7.33
CA THR A 141 -5.39 -11.47 7.73
C THR A 141 -5.14 -12.53 6.67
N ARG A 142 -5.00 -13.80 7.07
CA ARG A 142 -4.74 -14.91 6.12
C ARG A 142 -5.67 -16.07 6.38
N ASN A 143 -6.45 -16.44 5.35
CA ASN A 143 -7.42 -17.52 5.39
C ASN A 143 -7.25 -18.45 4.17
N LYS A 144 -7.51 -19.73 4.34
CA LYS A 144 -7.49 -20.71 3.23
C LYS A 144 -8.80 -20.75 2.44
N SER A 145 -9.91 -20.35 3.05
CA SER A 145 -11.23 -20.23 2.44
C SER A 145 -11.68 -18.77 2.49
N CYS A 146 -12.13 -18.24 1.37
CA CYS A 146 -12.53 -16.85 1.19
C CYS A 146 -14.04 -16.73 1.20
N GLU A 147 -14.61 -16.44 2.34
CA GLU A 147 -15.95 -15.88 2.40
C GLU A 147 -15.78 -14.36 2.60
N PHE A 148 -15.69 -13.62 1.51
CA PHE A 148 -15.82 -12.15 1.57
C PHE A 148 -17.30 -11.86 1.82
N SER A 149 -17.74 -11.99 3.10
CA SER A 149 -19.06 -11.52 3.50
C SER A 149 -19.13 -10.03 3.14
N ASN A 150 -20.21 -9.64 2.45
CA ASN A 150 -20.55 -8.26 2.09
C ASN A 150 -20.80 -7.39 3.34
N GLN A 151 -19.87 -7.36 4.29
CA GLN A 151 -20.00 -6.66 5.56
C GLN A 151 -19.14 -5.42 5.59
N ILE A 152 -19.32 -4.53 4.64
CA ILE A 152 -19.05 -3.09 4.87
C ILE A 152 -20.08 -2.34 4.02
N ASN A 153 -21.29 -2.18 4.58
CA ASN A 153 -22.24 -1.15 4.18
C ASN A 153 -21.99 0.09 5.03
#